data_082acabb7c8d97cafc90774d246cb0bf
#
_entry.id   082acabb7c8d97cafc90774d246cb0bf
#
_cell.length_a   1.000
_cell.length_b   1.000
_cell.length_c   1.000
_cell.angle_alpha   90.00
_cell.angle_beta   90.00
_cell.angle_gamma   90.00
#
_symmetry.space_group_name_H-M   'P 1'
#
loop_
_entity.id
_entity.type
_entity.pdbx_description
1 polymer ?
#
loop_
_entity_poly.entity_id
_entity_poly.type
_entity_poly.pdbx_seq_one_letter_code
_entity_poly.pdbx_strand_id
1 'polypeptide(L)'
;MRLVVYDLLGALYAPPARLGSRHNDKLFMRACHIIKNRFADPDISPREVAAEVGISLRYLQKLFTVRGSTCGHHICSARLDHAARLIERRALMKTGQPLSDIAYACGFRDYTYFARGFRQRFGTAPGAVGAATPVKTTHESAPTSGKVERPYEATR
;
A
#
# COMPACT_ATOMS: atom_id res chain seq x y z
N MET A 1 -42.34 -34.67 1.60
CA MET A 1 -41.21 -34.84 0.67
C MET A 1 -40.87 -33.58 -0.15
N ARG A 2 -40.75 -32.42 0.46
CA ARG A 2 -40.42 -31.16 -0.26
C ARG A 2 -39.19 -30.41 0.26
N LEU A 3 -38.52 -30.89 1.31
CA LEU A 3 -37.36 -30.22 1.96
C LEU A 3 -35.98 -30.69 1.48
N VAL A 4 -35.86 -31.82 0.81
CA VAL A 4 -34.58 -32.42 0.42
C VAL A 4 -34.07 -31.85 -0.92
N VAL A 5 -34.93 -31.29 -1.76
CA VAL A 5 -34.54 -30.77 -3.08
C VAL A 5 -33.86 -29.41 -3.00
N TYR A 6 -34.17 -28.59 -2.01
CA TYR A 6 -33.54 -27.29 -1.81
C TYR A 6 -32.13 -27.35 -1.24
N ASP A 7 -31.82 -28.38 -0.42
CA ASP A 7 -30.48 -28.59 0.11
C ASP A 7 -29.48 -29.05 -0.96
N LEU A 8 -29.94 -29.84 -1.94
CA LEU A 8 -29.10 -30.28 -3.07
C LEU A 8 -28.83 -29.16 -4.08
N LEU A 9 -29.76 -28.24 -4.27
CA LEU A 9 -29.57 -27.06 -5.14
C LEU A 9 -28.66 -26.01 -4.49
N GLY A 10 -28.72 -25.88 -3.18
CA GLY A 10 -27.79 -25.01 -2.40
C GLY A 10 -26.35 -25.49 -2.45
N ALA A 11 -26.11 -26.80 -2.47
CA ALA A 11 -24.77 -27.37 -2.58
C ALA A 11 -24.14 -27.23 -4.00
N LEU A 12 -24.99 -27.17 -5.02
CA LEU A 12 -24.54 -26.95 -6.41
C LEU A 12 -24.27 -25.48 -6.73
N TYR A 13 -24.82 -24.55 -5.93
CA TYR A 13 -24.65 -23.10 -6.12
C TYR A 13 -23.75 -22.45 -5.05
N ALA A 14 -23.09 -23.27 -4.22
CA ALA A 14 -22.03 -22.74 -3.37
C ALA A 14 -20.87 -22.29 -4.27
N PRO A 15 -20.55 -20.98 -4.37
CA PRO A 15 -19.44 -20.55 -5.19
C PRO A 15 -18.17 -21.23 -4.67
N PRO A 16 -17.22 -21.60 -5.56
CA PRO A 16 -15.95 -22.21 -5.16
C PRO A 16 -15.06 -21.18 -4.45
N ALA A 17 -15.56 -20.64 -3.34
CA ALA A 17 -14.98 -19.48 -2.67
C ALA A 17 -13.83 -19.84 -1.73
N ARG A 18 -13.60 -21.12 -1.41
CA ARG A 18 -12.63 -21.47 -0.36
C ARG A 18 -11.26 -21.93 -0.86
N LEU A 19 -11.18 -22.59 -2.01
CA LEU A 19 -9.88 -22.99 -2.56
C LEU A 19 -9.20 -21.83 -3.30
N GLY A 20 -9.95 -21.01 -4.03
CA GLY A 20 -9.44 -19.79 -4.67
C GLY A 20 -8.99 -18.71 -3.66
N SER A 21 -9.63 -18.64 -2.49
CA SER A 21 -9.26 -17.70 -1.43
C SER A 21 -7.87 -17.99 -0.85
N ARG A 22 -7.59 -19.21 -0.45
CA ARG A 22 -6.29 -19.60 0.14
C ARG A 22 -5.12 -19.43 -0.84
N HIS A 23 -5.33 -19.73 -2.11
CA HIS A 23 -4.31 -19.52 -3.15
C HIS A 23 -4.07 -18.02 -3.37
N ASN A 24 -5.13 -17.24 -3.46
CA ASN A 24 -5.06 -15.79 -3.61
C ASN A 24 -4.38 -15.13 -2.40
N ASP A 25 -4.64 -15.63 -1.19
CA ASP A 25 -4.00 -15.13 0.01
C ASP A 25 -2.50 -15.42 0.01
N LYS A 26 -2.07 -16.61 -0.43
CA LYS A 26 -0.66 -16.95 -0.58
C LYS A 26 0.04 -16.04 -1.60
N LEU A 27 -0.58 -15.81 -2.76
CA LEU A 27 -0.04 -14.91 -3.79
C LEU A 27 0.05 -13.46 -3.29
N PHE A 28 -0.98 -12.99 -2.59
CA PHE A 28 -0.98 -11.66 -1.99
C PHE A 28 0.12 -11.52 -0.92
N MET A 29 0.26 -12.49 -0.02
CA MET A 29 1.32 -12.49 0.98
C MET A 29 2.71 -12.51 0.35
N ARG A 30 2.90 -13.27 -0.74
CA ARG A 30 4.15 -13.28 -1.50
C ARG A 30 4.44 -11.91 -2.11
N ALA A 31 3.43 -11.25 -2.71
CA ALA A 31 3.58 -9.90 -3.22
C ALA A 31 3.96 -8.90 -2.13
N CYS A 32 3.29 -8.94 -0.97
CA CYS A 32 3.62 -8.11 0.18
C CYS A 32 5.04 -8.37 0.70
N HIS A 33 5.49 -9.62 0.71
CA HIS A 33 6.86 -9.98 1.10
C HIS A 33 7.91 -9.39 0.15
N ILE A 34 7.69 -9.48 -1.16
CA ILE A 34 8.54 -8.87 -2.18
C ILE A 34 8.62 -7.35 -1.96
N ILE A 35 7.47 -6.69 -1.79
CA ILE A 35 7.42 -5.26 -1.51
C ILE A 35 8.23 -4.92 -0.26
N LYS A 36 8.02 -5.66 0.84
CA LYS A 36 8.72 -5.45 2.10
C LYS A 36 10.24 -5.56 1.98
N ASN A 37 10.73 -6.43 1.10
CA ASN A 37 12.17 -6.65 0.93
C ASN A 37 12.81 -5.70 -0.09
N ARG A 38 12.02 -5.16 -1.03
CA ARG A 38 12.52 -4.36 -2.14
C ARG A 38 11.97 -2.94 -2.23
N PHE A 39 11.21 -2.46 -1.25
CA PHE A 39 10.58 -1.12 -1.31
C PHE A 39 11.59 0.01 -1.57
N ALA A 40 12.83 -0.13 -1.10
CA ALA A 40 13.88 0.88 -1.27
C ALA A 40 14.48 0.92 -2.69
N ASP A 41 14.23 -0.12 -3.50
CA ASP A 41 14.61 -0.13 -4.90
C ASP A 41 13.75 0.91 -5.67
N PRO A 42 14.37 1.96 -6.28
CA PRO A 42 13.61 3.00 -6.98
C PRO A 42 12.88 2.48 -8.22
N ASP A 43 13.28 1.33 -8.75
CA ASP A 43 12.71 0.73 -9.96
C ASP A 43 11.56 -0.24 -9.67
N ILE A 44 11.36 -0.62 -8.39
CA ILE A 44 10.25 -1.50 -8.06
C ILE A 44 8.91 -0.90 -8.48
N SER A 45 8.16 -1.68 -9.21
CA SER A 45 6.86 -1.31 -9.76
C SER A 45 5.86 -2.46 -9.59
N PRO A 46 4.55 -2.22 -9.73
CA PRO A 46 3.58 -3.31 -9.75
C PRO A 46 3.86 -4.37 -10.82
N ARG A 47 4.49 -3.98 -11.94
CA ARG A 47 4.90 -4.92 -13.01
C ARG A 47 6.01 -5.85 -12.53
N GLU A 48 7.02 -5.30 -11.87
CA GLU A 48 8.12 -6.07 -11.29
C GLU A 48 7.63 -7.04 -10.22
N VAL A 49 6.76 -6.56 -9.32
CA VAL A 49 6.16 -7.42 -8.29
C VAL A 49 5.34 -8.55 -8.93
N ALA A 50 4.55 -8.28 -9.97
CA ALA A 50 3.78 -9.30 -10.66
C ALA A 50 4.68 -10.36 -11.32
N ALA A 51 5.76 -9.94 -11.99
CA ALA A 51 6.74 -10.81 -12.61
C ALA A 51 7.42 -11.73 -11.58
N GLU A 52 7.82 -11.18 -10.44
CA GLU A 52 8.49 -11.94 -9.37
C GLU A 52 7.54 -12.92 -8.65
N VAL A 53 6.26 -12.56 -8.52
CA VAL A 53 5.22 -13.48 -8.01
C VAL A 53 4.91 -14.58 -9.04
N GLY A 54 5.15 -14.34 -10.34
CA GLY A 54 4.83 -15.26 -11.43
C GLY A 54 3.36 -15.16 -11.89
N ILE A 55 2.77 -13.96 -11.83
CA ILE A 55 1.39 -13.70 -12.26
C ILE A 55 1.32 -12.49 -13.19
N SER A 56 0.20 -12.35 -13.91
CA SER A 56 -0.02 -11.16 -14.72
C SER A 56 -0.25 -9.90 -13.85
N LEU A 57 0.13 -8.73 -14.37
CA LEU A 57 -0.13 -7.45 -13.73
C LEU A 57 -1.62 -7.25 -13.40
N ARG A 58 -2.51 -7.64 -14.34
CA ARG A 58 -3.97 -7.56 -14.15
C ARG A 58 -4.43 -8.41 -12.98
N TYR A 59 -3.86 -9.61 -12.82
CA TYR A 59 -4.20 -10.48 -11.70
C TYR A 59 -3.68 -9.92 -10.37
N LEU A 60 -2.47 -9.39 -10.34
CA LEU A 60 -1.93 -8.69 -9.17
C LEU A 60 -2.84 -7.53 -8.76
N GLN A 61 -3.25 -6.68 -9.72
CA GLN A 61 -4.16 -5.56 -9.45
C GLN A 61 -5.47 -6.05 -8.82
N LYS A 62 -6.07 -7.13 -9.36
CA LYS A 62 -7.27 -7.74 -8.79
C LYS A 62 -7.07 -8.21 -7.35
N LEU A 63 -5.92 -8.85 -7.04
CA LEU A 63 -5.61 -9.31 -5.69
C LEU A 63 -5.59 -8.17 -4.65
N PHE A 64 -5.05 -7.01 -5.05
CA PHE A 64 -5.01 -5.83 -4.18
C PHE A 64 -6.36 -5.10 -4.11
N THR A 65 -7.06 -4.96 -5.24
CA THR A 65 -8.37 -4.26 -5.31
C THR A 65 -9.43 -4.93 -4.44
N VAL A 66 -9.48 -6.27 -4.44
CA VAL A 66 -10.41 -7.03 -3.57
C VAL A 66 -10.17 -6.72 -2.08
N ARG A 67 -8.97 -6.25 -1.73
CA ARG A 67 -8.59 -5.86 -0.36
C ARG A 67 -8.62 -4.33 -0.15
N GLY A 68 -9.28 -3.60 -1.06
CA GLY A 68 -9.46 -2.15 -0.95
C GLY A 68 -8.20 -1.32 -1.16
N SER A 69 -7.17 -1.86 -1.82
CA SER A 69 -5.90 -1.19 -1.99
C SER A 69 -5.30 -1.38 -3.39
N THR A 70 -4.11 -0.87 -3.63
CA THR A 70 -3.32 -1.10 -4.84
C THR A 70 -1.89 -1.52 -4.49
N CYS A 71 -1.24 -2.26 -5.39
CA CYS A 71 0.16 -2.63 -5.21
C CYS A 71 1.07 -1.39 -5.09
N GLY A 72 0.83 -0.35 -5.92
CA GLY A 72 1.58 0.91 -5.84
C GLY A 72 1.41 1.63 -4.50
N HIS A 73 0.20 1.60 -3.93
CA HIS A 73 -0.05 2.14 -2.59
C HIS A 73 0.74 1.39 -1.52
N HIS A 74 0.83 0.05 -1.60
CA HIS A 74 1.63 -0.75 -0.65
C HIS A 74 3.12 -0.43 -0.75
N ILE A 75 3.67 -0.27 -1.98
CA ILE A 75 5.06 0.14 -2.18
C ILE A 75 5.30 1.53 -1.56
N CYS A 76 4.44 2.51 -1.87
CA CYS A 76 4.55 3.87 -1.34
C CYS A 76 4.44 3.88 0.20
N SER A 77 3.50 3.13 0.76
CA SER A 77 3.33 3.01 2.21
C SER A 77 4.56 2.43 2.89
N ALA A 78 5.14 1.36 2.35
CA ALA A 78 6.36 0.75 2.90
C ALA A 78 7.54 1.74 2.90
N ARG A 79 7.69 2.53 1.83
CA ARG A 79 8.70 3.58 1.72
C ARG A 79 8.49 4.67 2.77
N LEU A 80 7.26 5.15 2.92
CA LEU A 80 6.92 6.21 3.88
C LEU A 80 7.10 5.75 5.32
N ASP A 81 6.71 4.52 5.65
CA ASP A 81 6.89 3.95 7.00
C ASP A 81 8.37 3.80 7.35
N HIS A 82 9.20 3.43 6.37
CA HIS A 82 10.64 3.35 6.57
C HIS A 82 11.26 4.75 6.76
N ALA A 83 10.85 5.71 5.92
CA ALA A 83 11.29 7.09 6.01
C ALA A 83 10.93 7.72 7.37
N ALA A 84 9.73 7.46 7.88
CA ALA A 84 9.30 7.95 9.19
C ALA A 84 10.26 7.49 10.30
N ARG A 85 10.62 6.19 10.32
CA ARG A 85 11.59 5.67 11.29
C ARG A 85 12.97 6.31 11.17
N LEU A 86 13.45 6.56 9.94
CA LEU A 86 14.74 7.22 9.72
C LEU A 86 14.72 8.68 10.17
N ILE A 87 13.60 9.39 9.94
CA ILE A 87 13.44 10.79 10.35
C ILE A 87 13.34 10.89 11.88
N GLU A 88 12.62 10.00 12.53
CA GLU A 88 12.58 9.91 14.00
C GLU A 88 13.98 9.66 14.58
N ARG A 89 14.71 8.70 14.02
CA ARG A 89 16.09 8.41 14.42
C ARG A 89 17.02 9.61 14.22
N ARG A 90 16.87 10.30 13.07
CA ARG A 90 17.62 11.53 12.77
C ARG A 90 17.35 12.61 13.84
N ALA A 91 16.09 12.80 14.23
CA ALA A 91 15.69 13.76 15.24
C ALA A 91 16.28 13.42 16.63
N LEU A 92 16.23 12.14 17.01
CA LEU A 92 16.77 11.67 18.29
C LEU A 92 18.30 11.80 18.35
N MET A 93 18.99 11.44 17.27
CA MET A 93 20.46 11.46 17.20
C MET A 93 21.04 12.83 16.79
N LYS A 94 20.18 13.80 16.46
CA LYS A 94 20.56 15.13 15.98
C LYS A 94 21.57 15.09 14.81
N THR A 95 21.46 14.08 13.96
CA THR A 95 22.30 13.96 12.78
C THR A 95 21.89 14.99 11.76
N GLY A 96 22.63 15.88 11.27
CA GLY A 96 22.22 16.89 10.27
C GLY A 96 21.86 16.34 8.87
N GLN A 97 21.56 15.03 8.72
CA GLN A 97 21.29 14.38 7.45
C GLN A 97 20.14 15.08 6.71
N PRO A 98 20.30 15.44 5.42
CA PRO A 98 19.22 16.03 4.62
C PRO A 98 18.03 15.09 4.50
N LEU A 99 16.81 15.66 4.54
CA LEU A 99 15.58 14.87 4.37
C LEU A 99 15.43 14.31 2.95
N SER A 100 16.03 14.99 1.96
CA SER A 100 16.13 14.49 0.59
C SER A 100 16.87 13.17 0.51
N ASP A 101 17.99 13.05 1.25
CA ASP A 101 18.79 11.83 1.26
C ASP A 101 18.04 10.66 1.87
N ILE A 102 17.24 10.93 2.92
CA ILE A 102 16.35 9.93 3.52
C ILE A 102 15.29 9.50 2.50
N ALA A 103 14.68 10.45 1.78
CA ALA A 103 13.68 10.15 0.75
C ALA A 103 14.27 9.27 -0.36
N TYR A 104 15.43 9.63 -0.88
CA TYR A 104 16.11 8.86 -1.94
C TYR A 104 16.55 7.47 -1.44
N ALA A 105 17.08 7.37 -0.23
CA ALA A 105 17.42 6.08 0.38
C ALA A 105 16.21 5.15 0.59
N CYS A 106 15.00 5.72 0.69
CA CYS A 106 13.74 4.97 0.74
C CYS A 106 13.15 4.66 -0.63
N GLY A 107 13.87 4.94 -1.74
CA GLY A 107 13.44 4.64 -3.10
C GLY A 107 12.52 5.68 -3.74
N PHE A 108 12.35 6.86 -3.14
CA PHE A 108 11.67 7.97 -3.82
C PHE A 108 12.62 8.62 -4.82
N ARG A 109 12.11 9.00 -5.99
CA ARG A 109 12.86 9.71 -7.03
C ARG A 109 12.66 11.22 -6.98
N ASP A 110 11.66 11.67 -6.26
CA ASP A 110 11.29 13.07 -6.15
C ASP A 110 10.92 13.40 -4.70
N TYR A 111 11.57 14.45 -4.16
CA TYR A 111 11.34 14.89 -2.79
C TYR A 111 9.96 15.52 -2.59
N THR A 112 9.44 16.24 -3.59
CA THR A 112 8.13 16.89 -3.50
C THR A 112 7.02 15.84 -3.40
N TYR A 113 7.12 14.79 -4.22
CA TYR A 113 6.20 13.65 -4.15
C TYR A 113 6.28 12.95 -2.78
N PHE A 114 7.50 12.70 -2.28
CA PHE A 114 7.72 12.15 -0.94
C PHE A 114 7.07 13.01 0.14
N ALA A 115 7.37 14.32 0.19
CA ALA A 115 6.89 15.22 1.23
C ALA A 115 5.36 15.34 1.24
N ARG A 116 4.72 15.33 0.06
CA ARG A 116 3.26 15.30 -0.08
C ARG A 116 2.67 14.01 0.47
N GLY A 117 3.20 12.85 0.06
CA GLY A 117 2.77 11.54 0.54
C GLY A 117 2.97 11.39 2.05
N PHE A 118 4.08 11.89 2.58
CA PHE A 118 4.38 11.88 4.01
C PHE A 118 3.35 12.69 4.81
N ARG A 119 3.05 13.92 4.37
CA ARG A 119 2.03 14.76 5.01
C ARG A 119 0.65 14.12 4.93
N GLN A 120 0.29 13.54 3.79
CA GLN A 120 -1.01 12.86 3.62
C GLN A 120 -1.15 11.66 4.57
N ARG A 121 -0.07 10.90 4.78
CA ARG A 121 -0.10 9.70 5.61
C ARG A 121 0.01 9.98 7.12
N PHE A 122 0.85 10.93 7.51
CA PHE A 122 1.18 11.21 8.92
C PHE A 122 0.62 12.53 9.45
N GLY A 123 -0.06 13.32 8.62
CA GLY A 123 -0.65 14.60 9.01
C GLY A 123 0.36 15.74 9.22
N THR A 124 1.66 15.46 9.12
CA THR A 124 2.73 16.43 9.37
C THR A 124 3.80 16.39 8.28
N ALA A 125 4.51 17.50 8.08
CA ALA A 125 5.62 17.53 7.13
C ALA A 125 6.83 16.75 7.68
N PRO A 126 7.67 16.14 6.81
CA PRO A 126 8.86 15.41 7.25
C PRO A 126 9.80 16.24 8.13
N GLY A 127 9.94 17.54 7.86
CA GLY A 127 10.79 18.45 8.64
C GLY A 127 10.24 18.85 10.01
N ALA A 128 8.96 18.62 10.25
CA ALA A 128 8.33 18.92 11.55
C ALA A 128 8.39 17.75 12.53
N VAL A 129 8.82 16.57 12.07
CA VAL A 129 9.00 15.38 12.91
C VAL A 129 10.21 15.61 13.84
N GLY A 130 9.98 15.51 15.14
CA GLY A 130 11.02 15.79 16.16
C GLY A 130 10.92 17.19 16.77
N ALA A 131 10.09 18.08 16.23
CA ALA A 131 9.75 19.34 16.89
C ALA A 131 8.49 19.22 17.78
N ALA A 132 7.62 18.23 17.51
CA ALA A 132 6.45 17.91 18.34
C ALA A 132 5.95 16.49 18.03
N THR A 133 5.85 15.66 19.07
CA THR A 133 5.11 14.38 19.21
C THR A 133 5.51 13.18 18.29
N PRO A 134 5.54 11.96 18.86
CA PRO A 134 5.83 10.75 18.07
C PRO A 134 4.74 10.51 17.02
N VAL A 135 5.18 10.16 15.83
CA VAL A 135 4.31 9.76 14.71
C VAL A 135 3.57 8.48 15.09
N LYS A 136 2.26 8.55 15.26
CA LYS A 136 1.42 7.35 15.45
C LYS A 136 1.46 6.52 14.19
N THR A 137 2.15 5.42 14.21
CA THR A 137 2.01 4.33 13.23
C THR A 137 0.64 3.67 13.46
N THR A 138 -0.37 4.19 12.82
CA THR A 138 -1.69 3.56 12.81
C THR A 138 -1.66 2.42 11.80
N HIS A 139 -1.45 1.21 12.27
CA HIS A 139 -1.96 0.00 11.63
C HIS A 139 -3.48 -0.02 11.87
N GLU A 140 -4.21 0.79 11.14
CA GLU A 140 -5.66 0.74 11.16
C GLU A 140 -6.21 0.73 9.74
N SER A 141 -7.13 -0.18 9.58
CA SER A 141 -7.94 -0.57 8.44
C SER A 141 -8.50 0.59 7.62
N ALA A 142 -8.59 0.36 6.31
CA ALA A 142 -9.36 0.99 5.22
C ALA A 142 -10.19 2.24 5.54
N PRO A 143 -10.00 3.32 4.79
CA PRO A 143 -10.98 4.39 4.76
C PRO A 143 -12.14 4.04 3.83
N THR A 144 -13.32 4.16 4.40
CA THR A 144 -14.63 4.25 3.78
C THR A 144 -14.63 5.30 2.64
N SER A 145 -15.23 4.90 1.54
CA SER A 145 -15.64 5.68 0.40
C SER A 145 -15.85 7.18 0.66
N GLY A 146 -15.03 8.01 0.09
CA GLY A 146 -15.18 9.46 -0.05
C GLY A 146 -15.11 9.85 -1.52
N LYS A 147 -16.27 10.20 -2.06
CA LYS A 147 -16.61 10.73 -3.36
C LYS A 147 -15.54 11.63 -3.96
N VAL A 148 -15.00 11.24 -5.11
CA VAL A 148 -14.13 12.07 -5.96
C VAL A 148 -15.01 13.10 -6.66
N GLU A 149 -15.00 14.33 -6.21
CA GLU A 149 -15.44 15.46 -7.02
C GLU A 149 -14.26 15.99 -7.83
N ARG A 150 -14.38 15.87 -9.13
CA ARG A 150 -13.53 16.56 -10.10
C ARG A 150 -14.03 17.98 -10.27
N PRO A 151 -13.18 18.99 -10.26
CA PRO A 151 -13.43 20.18 -11.01
C PRO A 151 -12.51 20.21 -12.23
N TYR A 152 -13.05 19.83 -13.37
CA TYR A 152 -12.57 20.30 -14.65
C TYR A 152 -13.67 21.22 -15.20
N GLU A 153 -13.41 22.50 -15.27
CA GLU A 153 -14.02 23.37 -16.25
C GLU A 153 -12.98 24.34 -16.76
N ALA A 154 -12.67 24.14 -18.02
CA ALA A 154 -12.09 25.11 -18.90
C ALA A 154 -13.14 26.15 -19.24
N THR A 155 -12.79 27.41 -19.38
CA THR A 155 -13.37 28.24 -20.45
C THR A 155 -12.63 29.56 -20.60
N ARG A 156 -12.22 29.78 -21.83
CA ARG A 156 -11.92 31.03 -22.57
C ARG A 156 -10.64 31.75 -22.21
#